data_59d12530c6d3ecf5ee21594fe1dad501
#
_entry.id   59d12530c6d3ecf5ee21594fe1dad501
#
_cell.length_a   1.000
_cell.length_b   1.000
_cell.length_c   1.000
_cell.angle_alpha   90.00
_cell.angle_beta   90.00
_cell.angle_gamma   90.00
#
_symmetry.space_group_name_H-M   'P 1'
#
loop_
_entity.id
_entity.type
_entity.pdbx_description
1 polymer ?
#
loop_
_entity_poly.entity_id
_entity_poly.type
_entity_poly.pdbx_seq_one_letter_code
_entity_poly.pdbx_strand_id
1 'polypeptide(L)'
;NIISWIDVPSLELTNMLMGEADTILATGGPGMVKAAYSSGKPALGVGAGNTPAIIDDTADILLAVSSIIHSKTFDNGMICASEQSVIVLSDVYSAFKAELIKRGAYFLSKADTKKVGETIIINGSVNAKIVGQRPVTIAKMAGVEIPEASRIMVGEVESVELSEPFAHEKLSPVLAMYKAKTFEEAVDKAEKLVTDGGYGHTSGIYVDEIVGKEKIDVLSKRMKTCRILVNTPAAQGGIGDLYNFMLNPSLTLGCGSWGGNSVSENVTIKHLLNIKVVAERRNNMLWLRLPEKVYFKPGCLHEALTELGTEYHRKRVFIVTDSFLYQSGFTKRITKILDEQGIE
;
A
#
# COMPACT_ATOMS: atom_id res chain seq x y z
N ASN A 1 29.69 7.45 20.70
CA ASN A 1 28.92 6.54 19.87
C ASN A 1 27.82 7.33 19.15
N ILE A 2 27.61 7.02 17.86
CA ILE A 2 26.56 7.66 17.07
C ILE A 2 25.23 6.94 17.28
N ILE A 3 25.28 5.64 17.59
CA ILE A 3 24.11 4.80 17.83
C ILE A 3 24.18 4.26 19.25
N SER A 4 23.07 4.35 19.97
CA SER A 4 22.90 3.79 21.31
C SER A 4 21.57 3.07 21.39
N TRP A 5 21.43 2.15 22.34
CA TRP A 5 20.17 1.42 22.58
C TRP A 5 19.93 1.24 24.07
N ILE A 6 18.69 0.94 24.44
CA ILE A 6 18.31 0.57 25.79
C ILE A 6 18.29 -0.95 25.87
N ASP A 7 19.15 -1.52 26.69
CA ASP A 7 19.31 -2.97 26.85
C ASP A 7 18.07 -3.63 27.49
N VAL A 8 17.56 -2.99 28.53
CA VAL A 8 16.36 -3.45 29.25
C VAL A 8 15.28 -2.39 29.11
N PRO A 9 14.36 -2.52 28.15
CA PRO A 9 13.36 -1.51 27.90
C PRO A 9 12.34 -1.44 29.05
N SER A 10 11.92 -0.22 29.38
CA SER A 10 10.82 0.07 30.29
C SER A 10 10.01 1.24 29.79
N LEU A 11 8.78 1.36 30.29
CA LEU A 11 7.93 2.49 29.95
C LEU A 11 8.51 3.82 30.43
N GLU A 12 9.14 3.81 31.59
CA GLU A 12 9.82 4.99 32.19
C GLU A 12 10.97 5.45 31.28
N LEU A 13 11.86 4.55 30.88
CA LEU A 13 12.99 4.88 29.99
C LEU A 13 12.50 5.32 28.62
N THR A 14 11.43 4.73 28.10
CA THR A 14 10.83 5.16 26.83
C THR A 14 10.32 6.59 26.92
N ASN A 15 9.59 6.95 27.98
CA ASN A 15 9.08 8.28 28.19
C ASN A 15 10.21 9.32 28.41
N MET A 16 11.25 8.92 29.13
CA MET A 16 12.44 9.77 29.34
C MET A 16 13.14 10.05 28.00
N LEU A 17 13.37 9.00 27.20
CA LEU A 17 13.97 9.14 25.87
C LEU A 17 13.16 10.05 24.96
N MET A 18 11.84 9.90 24.95
CA MET A 18 10.93 10.77 24.19
C MET A 18 11.02 12.23 24.66
N GLY A 19 11.21 12.47 25.96
CA GLY A 19 11.38 13.82 26.52
C GLY A 19 12.68 14.50 26.16
N GLU A 20 13.77 13.73 25.98
CA GLU A 20 15.12 14.24 25.70
C GLU A 20 15.47 14.32 24.21
N ALA A 21 14.78 13.52 23.35
CA ALA A 21 15.06 13.48 21.92
C ALA A 21 14.72 14.80 21.20
N ASP A 22 15.50 15.19 20.20
CA ASP A 22 15.21 16.33 19.32
C ASP A 22 14.08 16.00 18.32
N THR A 23 14.01 14.73 17.87
CA THR A 23 13.00 14.21 16.96
C THR A 23 12.73 12.76 17.30
N ILE A 24 11.46 12.37 17.29
CA ILE A 24 11.01 11.01 17.60
C ILE A 24 10.54 10.32 16.32
N LEU A 25 11.07 9.13 16.07
CA LEU A 25 10.55 8.20 15.08
C LEU A 25 9.93 7.01 15.83
N ALA A 26 8.59 6.93 15.82
CA ALA A 26 7.85 5.91 16.57
C ALA A 26 7.08 4.99 15.61
N THR A 27 7.44 3.72 15.59
CA THR A 27 6.72 2.67 14.88
C THR A 27 6.16 1.69 15.90
N GLY A 28 4.83 1.58 15.99
CA GLY A 28 4.24 0.70 16.98
C GLY A 28 2.73 0.85 17.12
N GLY A 29 2.18 0.24 18.17
CA GLY A 29 0.77 0.31 18.46
C GLY A 29 0.27 1.71 18.79
N PRO A 30 -1.07 1.95 18.78
CA PRO A 30 -1.67 3.27 18.97
C PRO A 30 -1.22 3.99 20.26
N GLY A 31 -0.96 3.24 21.32
CA GLY A 31 -0.47 3.79 22.60
C GLY A 31 0.91 4.44 22.48
N MET A 32 1.85 3.80 21.77
CA MET A 32 3.19 4.35 21.54
C MET A 32 3.13 5.59 20.65
N VAL A 33 2.35 5.55 19.58
CA VAL A 33 2.15 6.69 18.66
C VAL A 33 1.56 7.88 19.42
N LYS A 34 0.55 7.64 20.25
CA LYS A 34 -0.03 8.68 21.11
C LYS A 34 0.99 9.25 22.10
N ALA A 35 1.80 8.42 22.74
CA ALA A 35 2.86 8.87 23.66
C ALA A 35 3.89 9.74 22.93
N ALA A 36 4.34 9.35 21.73
CA ALA A 36 5.26 10.12 20.92
C ALA A 36 4.71 11.52 20.59
N TYR A 37 3.49 11.61 20.09
CA TYR A 37 2.85 12.90 19.79
C TYR A 37 2.54 13.75 21.03
N SER A 38 2.36 13.10 22.18
CA SER A 38 2.08 13.79 23.46
C SER A 38 3.34 14.23 24.22
N SER A 39 4.54 13.87 23.73
CA SER A 39 5.82 14.20 24.38
C SER A 39 6.18 15.69 24.32
N GLY A 40 5.52 16.46 23.45
CA GLY A 40 5.88 17.86 23.17
C GLY A 40 7.08 18.02 22.23
N LYS A 41 7.59 16.93 21.68
CA LYS A 41 8.71 16.91 20.70
C LYS A 41 8.20 16.67 19.28
N PRO A 42 8.93 17.12 18.25
CA PRO A 42 8.65 16.73 16.88
C PRO A 42 8.64 15.21 16.76
N ALA A 43 7.55 14.63 16.24
CA ALA A 43 7.39 13.20 16.17
C ALA A 43 6.84 12.76 14.80
N LEU A 44 7.38 11.65 14.31
CA LEU A 44 6.90 10.89 13.16
C LEU A 44 6.41 9.54 13.69
N GLY A 45 5.10 9.47 13.98
CA GLY A 45 4.47 8.25 14.49
C GLY A 45 3.72 7.53 13.38
N VAL A 46 3.82 6.20 13.36
CA VAL A 46 3.07 5.35 12.44
C VAL A 46 2.40 4.23 13.20
N GLY A 47 1.13 3.99 12.86
CA GLY A 47 0.25 3.06 13.55
C GLY A 47 0.18 1.68 12.93
N ALA A 48 -0.78 0.90 13.43
CA ALA A 48 -1.10 -0.43 12.96
C ALA A 48 -1.65 -0.42 11.53
N GLY A 49 -1.43 -1.51 10.79
CA GLY A 49 -2.00 -1.77 9.49
C GLY A 49 -2.99 -2.93 9.54
N ASN A 50 -4.05 -2.87 8.76
CA ASN A 50 -4.95 -4.00 8.55
C ASN A 50 -5.23 -4.15 7.05
N THR A 51 -4.19 -4.54 6.32
CA THR A 51 -4.16 -4.54 4.86
C THR A 51 -5.10 -5.59 4.27
N PRO A 52 -6.19 -5.22 3.59
CA PRO A 52 -6.97 -6.11 2.75
C PRO A 52 -6.38 -6.16 1.35
N ALA A 53 -6.46 -7.32 0.69
CA ALA A 53 -6.18 -7.48 -0.73
C ALA A 53 -7.41 -8.05 -1.45
N ILE A 54 -7.91 -7.37 -2.48
CA ILE A 54 -9.00 -7.86 -3.32
C ILE A 54 -8.43 -8.74 -4.41
N ILE A 55 -9.03 -9.92 -4.62
CA ILE A 55 -8.72 -10.81 -5.74
C ILE A 55 -9.87 -10.75 -6.72
N ASP A 56 -9.66 -10.02 -7.79
CA ASP A 56 -10.64 -9.79 -8.84
C ASP A 56 -10.81 -11.03 -9.73
N ASP A 57 -11.94 -11.13 -10.42
CA ASP A 57 -12.21 -12.22 -11.37
C ASP A 57 -11.29 -12.22 -12.59
N THR A 58 -10.67 -11.09 -12.89
CA THR A 58 -9.68 -10.94 -13.97
C THR A 58 -8.23 -11.15 -13.52
N ALA A 59 -8.00 -11.43 -12.23
CA ALA A 59 -6.66 -11.57 -11.67
C ALA A 59 -5.91 -12.79 -12.23
N ASP A 60 -4.61 -12.64 -12.43
CA ASP A 60 -3.71 -13.79 -12.55
C ASP A 60 -3.60 -14.49 -11.18
N ILE A 61 -4.31 -15.61 -11.05
CA ILE A 61 -4.39 -16.36 -9.79
C ILE A 61 -3.03 -16.90 -9.34
N LEU A 62 -2.17 -17.31 -10.29
CA LEU A 62 -0.83 -17.84 -9.95
C LEU A 62 0.06 -16.73 -9.39
N LEU A 63 0.02 -15.55 -10.00
CA LEU A 63 0.72 -14.36 -9.52
C LEU A 63 0.17 -13.93 -8.16
N ALA A 64 -1.16 -13.80 -8.01
CA ALA A 64 -1.80 -13.35 -6.80
C ALA A 64 -1.46 -14.26 -5.61
N VAL A 65 -1.61 -15.56 -5.74
CA VAL A 65 -1.28 -16.52 -4.68
C VAL A 65 0.20 -16.53 -4.37
N SER A 66 1.06 -16.49 -5.39
CA SER A 66 2.51 -16.42 -5.19
C SER A 66 2.90 -15.20 -4.37
N SER A 67 2.37 -14.04 -4.73
CA SER A 67 2.63 -12.76 -4.08
C SER A 67 2.15 -12.77 -2.63
N ILE A 68 0.94 -13.25 -2.37
CA ILE A 68 0.36 -13.30 -1.01
C ILE A 68 1.13 -14.25 -0.11
N ILE A 69 1.47 -15.45 -0.60
CA ILE A 69 2.30 -16.38 0.18
C ILE A 69 3.68 -15.77 0.47
N HIS A 70 4.30 -15.16 -0.53
CA HIS A 70 5.61 -14.50 -0.38
C HIS A 70 5.54 -13.37 0.65
N SER A 71 4.55 -12.49 0.52
CA SER A 71 4.32 -11.39 1.44
C SER A 71 4.03 -11.87 2.86
N LYS A 72 3.14 -12.85 3.02
CA LYS A 72 2.69 -13.33 4.32
C LYS A 72 3.72 -14.18 5.08
N THR A 73 4.68 -14.77 4.35
CA THR A 73 5.80 -15.53 4.94
C THR A 73 7.06 -14.68 5.15
N PHE A 74 7.14 -13.51 4.52
CA PHE A 74 8.23 -12.58 4.74
C PHE A 74 8.17 -12.10 6.20
N ASP A 75 9.28 -12.29 6.89
CA ASP A 75 9.42 -11.99 8.33
C ASP A 75 8.25 -12.55 9.17
N ASN A 76 7.79 -13.76 8.83
CA ASN A 76 6.61 -14.41 9.42
C ASN A 76 5.38 -13.49 9.51
N GLY A 77 5.15 -12.65 8.51
CA GLY A 77 3.98 -11.77 8.43
C GLY A 77 3.99 -10.60 9.41
N MET A 78 5.16 -10.25 9.95
CA MET A 78 5.31 -9.18 10.94
C MET A 78 5.28 -7.78 10.32
N ILE A 79 5.55 -7.65 9.01
CA ILE A 79 5.47 -6.36 8.34
C ILE A 79 4.02 -5.83 8.37
N CYS A 80 3.84 -4.61 8.86
CA CYS A 80 2.52 -3.99 9.04
C CYS A 80 1.73 -3.80 7.73
N ALA A 81 2.41 -3.74 6.57
CA ALA A 81 1.80 -3.72 5.26
C ALA A 81 1.41 -5.12 4.73
N SER A 82 1.85 -6.22 5.38
CA SER A 82 1.50 -7.59 4.99
C SER A 82 -0.02 -7.77 4.97
N GLU A 83 -0.53 -8.51 3.99
CA GLU A 83 -1.96 -8.79 3.88
C GLU A 83 -2.51 -9.46 5.16
N GLN A 84 -3.49 -8.84 5.76
CA GLN A 84 -4.21 -9.41 6.91
C GLN A 84 -5.44 -10.19 6.45
N SER A 85 -5.96 -9.80 5.29
CA SER A 85 -7.17 -10.36 4.71
C SER A 85 -7.06 -10.44 3.20
N VAL A 86 -7.66 -11.48 2.60
CA VAL A 86 -7.95 -11.53 1.17
C VAL A 86 -9.45 -11.61 0.96
N ILE A 87 -9.97 -10.81 0.04
CA ILE A 87 -11.38 -10.77 -0.34
C ILE A 87 -11.46 -11.22 -1.78
N VAL A 88 -11.98 -12.42 -1.98
CA VAL A 88 -11.89 -13.14 -3.26
C VAL A 88 -13.26 -13.15 -3.93
N LEU A 89 -13.34 -12.71 -5.19
CA LEU A 89 -14.56 -12.79 -5.96
C LEU A 89 -14.99 -14.24 -6.17
N SER A 90 -16.31 -14.47 -6.15
CA SER A 90 -16.92 -15.79 -6.16
C SER A 90 -16.45 -16.68 -7.31
N ASP A 91 -16.21 -16.10 -8.48
CA ASP A 91 -15.87 -16.81 -9.72
C ASP A 91 -14.48 -17.44 -9.67
N VAL A 92 -13.55 -16.79 -8.98
CA VAL A 92 -12.16 -17.27 -8.84
C VAL A 92 -11.87 -17.88 -7.47
N TYR A 93 -12.84 -17.87 -6.55
CA TYR A 93 -12.66 -18.32 -5.17
C TYR A 93 -12.08 -19.73 -5.05
N SER A 94 -12.67 -20.67 -5.77
CA SER A 94 -12.24 -22.09 -5.71
C SER A 94 -10.86 -22.30 -6.30
N ALA A 95 -10.54 -21.62 -7.40
CA ALA A 95 -9.22 -21.68 -8.04
C ALA A 95 -8.14 -21.06 -7.14
N PHE A 96 -8.42 -19.90 -6.55
CA PHE A 96 -7.53 -19.21 -5.63
C PHE A 96 -7.25 -20.07 -4.37
N LYS A 97 -8.28 -20.65 -3.77
CA LYS A 97 -8.15 -21.56 -2.62
C LYS A 97 -7.30 -22.80 -2.96
N ALA A 98 -7.57 -23.43 -4.10
CA ALA A 98 -6.81 -24.61 -4.53
C ALA A 98 -5.32 -24.29 -4.74
N GLU A 99 -4.99 -23.16 -5.35
CA GLU A 99 -3.60 -22.75 -5.54
C GLU A 99 -2.92 -22.36 -4.21
N LEU A 100 -3.65 -21.73 -3.26
CA LEU A 100 -3.12 -21.48 -1.90
C LEU A 100 -2.73 -22.79 -1.21
N ILE A 101 -3.59 -23.81 -1.25
CA ILE A 101 -3.32 -25.13 -0.65
C ILE A 101 -2.09 -25.76 -1.30
N LYS A 102 -2.02 -25.75 -2.62
CA LYS A 102 -0.87 -26.27 -3.38
C LYS A 102 0.45 -25.62 -2.99
N ARG A 103 0.42 -24.34 -2.58
CA ARG A 103 1.61 -23.59 -2.15
C ARG A 103 1.85 -23.61 -0.64
N GLY A 104 1.17 -24.49 0.09
CA GLY A 104 1.44 -24.74 1.51
C GLY A 104 0.59 -23.93 2.49
N ALA A 105 -0.52 -23.35 2.06
CA ALA A 105 -1.50 -22.79 2.97
C ALA A 105 -2.33 -23.91 3.62
N TYR A 106 -2.49 -23.86 4.94
CA TYR A 106 -3.36 -24.73 5.70
C TYR A 106 -4.68 -24.03 6.01
N PHE A 107 -5.78 -24.58 5.53
CA PHE A 107 -7.12 -24.08 5.78
C PHE A 107 -7.66 -24.68 7.09
N LEU A 108 -7.98 -23.81 8.04
CA LEU A 108 -8.52 -24.19 9.33
C LEU A 108 -9.97 -24.72 9.18
N SER A 109 -10.33 -25.73 9.95
CA SER A 109 -11.72 -26.09 10.15
C SER A 109 -12.47 -24.96 10.90
N LYS A 110 -13.81 -24.93 10.83
CA LYS A 110 -14.59 -23.94 11.61
C LYS A 110 -14.27 -23.97 13.11
N ALA A 111 -14.08 -25.18 13.68
CA ALA A 111 -13.74 -25.34 15.09
C ALA A 111 -12.32 -24.80 15.39
N ASP A 112 -11.36 -25.05 14.51
CA ASP A 112 -9.99 -24.59 14.69
C ASP A 112 -9.85 -23.09 14.41
N THR A 113 -10.61 -22.54 13.46
CA THR A 113 -10.71 -21.09 13.24
C THR A 113 -11.10 -20.37 14.53
N LYS A 114 -12.08 -20.90 15.27
CA LYS A 114 -12.48 -20.34 16.57
C LYS A 114 -11.33 -20.37 17.59
N LYS A 115 -10.67 -21.53 17.77
CA LYS A 115 -9.55 -21.68 18.71
C LYS A 115 -8.38 -20.77 18.37
N VAL A 116 -8.02 -20.71 17.08
CA VAL A 116 -6.97 -19.80 16.61
C VAL A 116 -7.38 -18.35 16.81
N GLY A 117 -8.63 -17.98 16.52
CA GLY A 117 -9.19 -16.65 16.76
C GLY A 117 -9.03 -16.20 18.21
N GLU A 118 -9.41 -17.06 19.17
CA GLU A 118 -9.28 -16.81 20.61
C GLU A 118 -7.81 -16.70 21.07
N THR A 119 -6.88 -17.27 20.30
CA THR A 119 -5.43 -17.21 20.58
C THR A 119 -4.77 -15.97 19.99
N ILE A 120 -5.14 -15.56 18.78
CA ILE A 120 -4.50 -14.44 18.08
C ILE A 120 -4.93 -13.08 18.61
N ILE A 121 -6.17 -12.96 19.10
CA ILE A 121 -6.71 -11.73 19.68
C ILE A 121 -7.11 -11.98 21.13
N ILE A 122 -6.55 -11.20 22.03
CA ILE A 122 -6.83 -11.25 23.47
C ILE A 122 -7.29 -9.85 23.92
N ASN A 123 -8.46 -9.79 24.54
CA ASN A 123 -9.05 -8.52 24.99
C ASN A 123 -9.08 -7.42 23.91
N GLY A 124 -9.42 -7.80 22.66
CA GLY A 124 -9.51 -6.89 21.53
C GLY A 124 -8.17 -6.40 20.97
N SER A 125 -7.06 -6.97 21.39
CA SER A 125 -5.72 -6.63 20.92
C SER A 125 -4.96 -7.86 20.42
N VAL A 126 -4.03 -7.66 19.51
CA VAL A 126 -3.17 -8.76 19.04
C VAL A 126 -2.37 -9.35 20.22
N ASN A 127 -2.35 -10.65 20.28
CA ASN A 127 -1.54 -11.37 21.27
C ASN A 127 -0.04 -11.24 20.92
N ALA A 128 0.70 -10.50 21.72
CA ALA A 128 2.13 -10.27 21.50
C ALA A 128 2.94 -11.58 21.35
N LYS A 129 2.48 -12.69 21.92
CA LYS A 129 3.19 -13.97 21.84
C LYS A 129 3.15 -14.62 20.46
N ILE A 130 2.21 -14.24 19.60
CA ILE A 130 2.09 -14.82 18.25
C ILE A 130 2.81 -13.99 17.19
N VAL A 131 3.20 -12.76 17.51
CA VAL A 131 3.85 -11.84 16.57
C VAL A 131 5.15 -12.46 16.05
N GLY A 132 5.28 -12.55 14.72
CA GLY A 132 6.44 -13.12 14.05
C GLY A 132 6.66 -14.62 14.25
N GLN A 133 5.73 -15.35 14.87
CA GLN A 133 5.85 -16.79 15.11
C GLN A 133 5.48 -17.60 13.86
N ARG A 134 6.05 -18.80 13.75
CA ARG A 134 5.69 -19.75 12.70
C ARG A 134 4.25 -20.24 12.85
N PRO A 135 3.57 -20.62 11.74
CA PRO A 135 2.19 -21.13 11.78
C PRO A 135 2.00 -22.28 12.76
N VAL A 136 2.94 -23.22 12.78
CA VAL A 136 2.91 -24.40 13.67
C VAL A 136 2.98 -24.01 15.14
N THR A 137 3.78 -23.01 15.47
CA THR A 137 3.89 -22.49 16.84
C THR A 137 2.56 -21.89 17.29
N ILE A 138 1.94 -21.07 16.43
CA ILE A 138 0.64 -20.44 16.74
C ILE A 138 -0.46 -21.49 16.85
N ALA A 139 -0.50 -22.47 15.94
CA ALA A 139 -1.45 -23.57 15.99
C ALA A 139 -1.32 -24.36 17.29
N LYS A 140 -0.09 -24.71 17.71
CA LYS A 140 0.16 -25.39 18.98
C LYS A 140 -0.32 -24.59 20.19
N MET A 141 -0.13 -23.26 20.17
CA MET A 141 -0.63 -22.37 21.22
C MET A 141 -2.17 -22.37 21.29
N ALA A 142 -2.83 -22.54 20.14
CA ALA A 142 -4.29 -22.65 20.02
C ALA A 142 -4.82 -24.08 20.30
N GLY A 143 -3.96 -25.06 20.58
CA GLY A 143 -4.38 -26.47 20.73
C GLY A 143 -4.89 -27.05 19.40
N VAL A 144 -4.28 -26.65 18.28
CA VAL A 144 -4.60 -27.12 16.93
C VAL A 144 -3.36 -27.77 16.32
N GLU A 145 -3.54 -28.91 15.66
CA GLU A 145 -2.48 -29.60 14.95
C GLU A 145 -2.54 -29.28 13.46
N ILE A 146 -1.41 -28.86 12.90
CA ILE A 146 -1.26 -28.58 11.47
C ILE A 146 0.04 -29.25 10.97
N PRO A 147 0.17 -29.55 9.67
CA PRO A 147 1.40 -30.07 9.10
C PRO A 147 2.59 -29.12 9.33
N GLU A 148 3.75 -29.67 9.66
CA GLU A 148 4.99 -28.88 9.90
C GLU A 148 5.40 -28.01 8.69
N ALA A 149 5.08 -28.47 7.48
CA ALA A 149 5.35 -27.77 6.24
C ALA A 149 4.37 -26.61 5.93
N SER A 150 3.39 -26.35 6.81
CA SER A 150 2.43 -25.26 6.62
C SER A 150 3.12 -23.90 6.61
N ARG A 151 2.94 -23.15 5.54
CA ARG A 151 3.56 -21.82 5.35
C ARG A 151 2.73 -20.71 5.96
N ILE A 152 1.41 -20.79 5.81
CA ILE A 152 0.44 -19.88 6.40
C ILE A 152 -0.79 -20.67 6.89
N MET A 153 -1.53 -20.13 7.83
CA MET A 153 -2.86 -20.61 8.22
C MET A 153 -3.93 -19.67 7.65
N VAL A 154 -4.99 -20.24 7.11
CA VAL A 154 -6.11 -19.48 6.53
C VAL A 154 -7.40 -19.81 7.26
N GLY A 155 -8.06 -18.78 7.80
CA GLY A 155 -9.43 -18.86 8.29
C GLY A 155 -10.41 -18.33 7.26
N GLU A 156 -11.37 -19.16 6.84
CA GLU A 156 -12.50 -18.71 6.02
C GLU A 156 -13.55 -18.10 6.97
N VAL A 157 -13.77 -16.80 6.85
CA VAL A 157 -14.66 -16.03 7.73
C VAL A 157 -15.59 -15.14 6.91
N GLU A 158 -16.71 -14.76 7.50
CA GLU A 158 -17.76 -13.98 6.82
C GLU A 158 -17.80 -12.53 7.33
N SER A 159 -17.69 -12.36 8.66
CA SER A 159 -17.79 -11.04 9.28
C SER A 159 -16.48 -10.25 9.18
N VAL A 160 -16.60 -8.99 8.81
CA VAL A 160 -15.51 -8.00 8.78
C VAL A 160 -15.51 -7.09 10.01
N GLU A 161 -16.42 -7.34 10.96
CA GLU A 161 -16.49 -6.59 12.21
C GLU A 161 -15.36 -6.98 13.17
N LEU A 162 -14.90 -6.05 14.00
CA LEU A 162 -13.84 -6.33 14.99
C LEU A 162 -14.26 -7.33 16.09
N SER A 163 -15.51 -7.77 16.14
CA SER A 163 -15.92 -8.92 16.95
C SER A 163 -15.42 -10.25 16.39
N GLU A 164 -15.02 -10.29 15.09
CA GLU A 164 -14.36 -11.42 14.45
C GLU A 164 -12.84 -11.28 14.60
N PRO A 165 -12.16 -12.18 15.34
CA PRO A 165 -10.71 -12.08 15.56
C PRO A 165 -9.87 -12.03 14.26
N PHE A 166 -10.32 -12.73 13.22
CA PHE A 166 -9.62 -12.72 11.93
C PHE A 166 -9.73 -11.38 11.18
N ALA A 167 -10.64 -10.49 11.57
CA ALA A 167 -10.76 -9.16 10.99
C ALA A 167 -9.68 -8.18 11.49
N HIS A 168 -8.94 -8.53 12.53
CA HIS A 168 -7.88 -7.69 13.09
C HIS A 168 -6.53 -7.83 12.36
N GLU A 169 -5.61 -6.89 12.64
CA GLU A 169 -4.19 -7.07 12.37
C GLU A 169 -3.66 -8.24 13.21
N LYS A 170 -2.84 -9.09 12.61
CA LYS A 170 -2.35 -10.32 13.25
C LYS A 170 -0.84 -10.41 13.39
N LEU A 171 -0.09 -9.63 12.59
CA LEU A 171 1.38 -9.58 12.59
C LEU A 171 2.03 -10.98 12.61
N SER A 172 1.45 -11.91 11.87
CA SER A 172 1.80 -13.33 11.88
C SER A 172 1.34 -13.99 10.57
N PRO A 173 1.79 -15.22 10.24
CA PRO A 173 1.37 -15.92 9.04
C PRO A 173 -0.05 -16.53 9.15
N VAL A 174 -0.97 -15.74 9.70
CA VAL A 174 -2.40 -16.05 9.77
C VAL A 174 -3.15 -15.08 8.87
N LEU A 175 -3.99 -15.61 7.98
CA LEU A 175 -4.70 -14.87 6.94
C LEU A 175 -6.22 -15.10 7.06
N ALA A 176 -7.00 -14.04 6.98
CA ALA A 176 -8.44 -14.14 6.79
C ALA A 176 -8.77 -14.29 5.30
N MET A 177 -9.74 -15.13 4.94
CA MET A 177 -10.23 -15.25 3.58
C MET A 177 -11.73 -15.05 3.54
N TYR A 178 -12.14 -14.01 2.84
CA TYR A 178 -13.54 -13.63 2.62
C TYR A 178 -13.96 -13.94 1.20
N LYS A 179 -15.25 -14.23 1.03
CA LYS A 179 -15.88 -14.35 -0.28
C LYS A 179 -16.70 -13.10 -0.57
N ALA A 180 -16.67 -12.60 -1.80
CA ALA A 180 -17.54 -11.54 -2.28
C ALA A 180 -18.21 -11.95 -3.58
N LYS A 181 -19.48 -11.55 -3.77
CA LYS A 181 -20.25 -11.85 -4.99
C LYS A 181 -19.96 -10.86 -6.10
N THR A 182 -19.69 -9.61 -5.74
CA THR A 182 -19.40 -8.52 -6.68
C THR A 182 -18.17 -7.76 -6.24
N PHE A 183 -17.60 -6.98 -7.17
CA PHE A 183 -16.48 -6.11 -6.88
C PHE A 183 -16.83 -5.06 -5.82
N GLU A 184 -18.05 -4.49 -5.90
CA GLU A 184 -18.54 -3.50 -4.93
C GLU A 184 -18.59 -4.10 -3.52
N GLU A 185 -19.10 -5.32 -3.36
CA GLU A 185 -19.12 -6.02 -2.08
C GLU A 185 -17.67 -6.25 -1.56
N ALA A 186 -16.74 -6.57 -2.46
CA ALA A 186 -15.34 -6.72 -2.07
C ALA A 186 -14.73 -5.39 -1.59
N VAL A 187 -15.03 -4.29 -2.26
CA VAL A 187 -14.57 -2.96 -1.85
C VAL A 187 -15.21 -2.55 -0.52
N ASP A 188 -16.52 -2.80 -0.32
CA ASP A 188 -17.20 -2.51 0.96
C ASP A 188 -16.55 -3.24 2.13
N LYS A 189 -16.24 -4.53 1.96
CA LYS A 189 -15.52 -5.32 2.97
C LYS A 189 -14.11 -4.77 3.22
N ALA A 190 -13.38 -4.43 2.17
CA ALA A 190 -12.03 -3.88 2.28
C ALA A 190 -12.03 -2.52 2.98
N GLU A 191 -12.96 -1.63 2.62
CA GLU A 191 -13.11 -0.32 3.25
C GLU A 191 -13.44 -0.43 4.74
N LYS A 192 -14.32 -1.36 5.11
CA LYS A 192 -14.67 -1.62 6.50
C LYS A 192 -13.46 -2.10 7.32
N LEU A 193 -12.73 -3.10 6.81
CA LEU A 193 -11.51 -3.62 7.46
C LEU A 193 -10.44 -2.53 7.66
N VAL A 194 -10.26 -1.65 6.67
CA VAL A 194 -9.32 -0.52 6.77
C VAL A 194 -9.81 0.50 7.79
N THR A 195 -11.09 0.89 7.71
CA THR A 195 -11.65 1.94 8.58
C THR A 195 -11.59 1.55 10.05
N ASP A 196 -11.82 0.27 10.36
CA ASP A 196 -11.88 -0.19 11.74
C ASP A 196 -10.51 -0.57 12.32
N GLY A 197 -9.57 -1.03 11.49
CA GLY A 197 -8.32 -1.62 12.00
C GLY A 197 -7.02 -1.14 11.38
N GLY A 198 -7.05 -0.38 10.27
CA GLY A 198 -5.84 -0.01 9.54
C GLY A 198 -5.93 1.33 8.81
N TYR A 199 -6.65 2.28 9.40
CA TYR A 199 -6.98 3.55 8.77
C TYR A 199 -5.73 4.33 8.34
N GLY A 200 -5.65 4.64 7.04
CA GLY A 200 -4.53 5.34 6.43
C GLY A 200 -3.37 4.45 5.98
N HIS A 201 -3.33 3.14 6.30
CA HIS A 201 -2.12 2.34 6.09
C HIS A 201 -1.96 1.87 4.63
N THR A 202 -2.43 0.69 4.28
CA THR A 202 -2.18 0.02 3.00
C THR A 202 -3.40 -0.80 2.58
N SER A 203 -3.64 -0.90 1.28
CA SER A 203 -4.58 -1.83 0.66
C SER A 203 -4.00 -2.38 -0.64
N GLY A 204 -4.52 -3.50 -1.13
CA GLY A 204 -4.06 -4.14 -2.35
C GLY A 204 -5.19 -4.65 -3.23
N ILE A 205 -4.88 -4.85 -4.51
CA ILE A 205 -5.75 -5.48 -5.49
C ILE A 205 -4.91 -6.31 -6.47
N TYR A 206 -5.41 -7.49 -6.80
CA TYR A 206 -4.92 -8.31 -7.92
C TYR A 206 -6.00 -8.31 -9.01
N VAL A 207 -5.64 -7.84 -10.18
CA VAL A 207 -6.57 -7.54 -11.29
C VAL A 207 -5.80 -7.49 -12.60
N ASP A 208 -6.43 -7.74 -13.72
CA ASP A 208 -5.85 -7.37 -15.02
C ASP A 208 -5.82 -5.84 -15.14
N GLU A 209 -4.65 -5.26 -15.36
CA GLU A 209 -4.44 -3.81 -15.34
C GLU A 209 -5.10 -3.08 -16.50
N ILE A 210 -5.35 -3.77 -17.60
CA ILE A 210 -5.98 -3.18 -18.80
C ILE A 210 -7.49 -3.21 -18.66
N VAL A 211 -8.05 -4.42 -18.45
CA VAL A 211 -9.50 -4.62 -18.36
C VAL A 211 -10.07 -4.06 -17.06
N GLY A 212 -9.32 -4.17 -15.97
CA GLY A 212 -9.72 -3.76 -14.63
C GLY A 212 -9.34 -2.32 -14.24
N LYS A 213 -8.91 -1.48 -15.16
CA LYS A 213 -8.49 -0.10 -14.87
C LYS A 213 -9.54 0.70 -14.10
N GLU A 214 -10.81 0.58 -14.48
CA GLU A 214 -11.91 1.24 -13.76
C GLU A 214 -12.05 0.74 -12.32
N LYS A 215 -11.81 -0.56 -12.08
CA LYS A 215 -11.84 -1.14 -10.73
C LYS A 215 -10.70 -0.60 -9.86
N ILE A 216 -9.50 -0.40 -10.43
CA ILE A 216 -8.38 0.25 -9.75
C ILE A 216 -8.74 1.69 -9.40
N ASP A 217 -9.35 2.45 -10.31
CA ASP A 217 -9.77 3.82 -10.08
C ASP A 217 -10.85 3.93 -8.98
N VAL A 218 -11.83 3.04 -8.99
CA VAL A 218 -12.87 2.97 -7.95
C VAL A 218 -12.23 2.68 -6.60
N LEU A 219 -11.37 1.65 -6.52
CA LEU A 219 -10.67 1.29 -5.29
C LEU A 219 -9.85 2.46 -4.77
N SER A 220 -9.07 3.12 -5.64
CA SER A 220 -8.19 4.23 -5.25
C SER A 220 -8.95 5.45 -4.68
N LYS A 221 -10.18 5.68 -5.15
CA LYS A 221 -11.04 6.76 -4.65
C LYS A 221 -11.72 6.43 -3.33
N ARG A 222 -12.04 5.16 -3.11
CA ARG A 222 -12.78 4.70 -1.93
C ARG A 222 -11.87 4.40 -0.74
N MET A 223 -10.72 3.77 -1.00
CA MET A 223 -9.84 3.33 0.08
C MET A 223 -9.13 4.50 0.74
N LYS A 224 -9.32 4.62 2.05
CA LYS A 224 -8.65 5.62 2.88
C LYS A 224 -7.31 5.07 3.39
N THR A 225 -6.42 4.79 2.44
CA THR A 225 -5.06 4.29 2.67
C THR A 225 -4.06 5.11 1.85
N CYS A 226 -2.87 5.33 2.41
CA CYS A 226 -1.81 6.10 1.74
C CYS A 226 -1.07 5.28 0.69
N ARG A 227 -1.24 3.97 0.68
CA ARG A 227 -0.65 3.03 -0.27
C ARG A 227 -1.71 2.10 -0.82
N ILE A 228 -1.80 2.05 -2.15
CA ILE A 228 -2.64 1.08 -2.88
C ILE A 228 -1.71 0.31 -3.80
N LEU A 229 -1.62 -0.99 -3.59
CA LEU A 229 -0.71 -1.87 -4.30
C LEU A 229 -1.49 -2.70 -5.32
N VAL A 230 -1.07 -2.61 -6.58
CA VAL A 230 -1.68 -3.37 -7.67
C VAL A 230 -0.73 -4.50 -8.06
N ASN A 231 -1.23 -5.73 -8.09
CA ASN A 231 -0.48 -6.93 -8.48
C ASN A 231 0.88 -7.10 -7.79
N THR A 232 0.97 -6.64 -6.53
CA THR A 232 2.24 -6.54 -5.80
C THR A 232 2.10 -7.18 -4.43
N PRO A 233 3.08 -8.01 -3.96
CA PRO A 233 3.08 -8.54 -2.60
C PRO A 233 3.14 -7.37 -1.60
N ALA A 234 2.17 -7.28 -0.71
CA ALA A 234 1.95 -6.04 0.05
C ALA A 234 3.06 -5.75 1.08
N ALA A 235 3.69 -6.77 1.66
CA ALA A 235 4.80 -6.55 2.58
C ALA A 235 5.98 -5.86 1.87
N GLN A 236 6.51 -6.47 0.81
CA GLN A 236 7.67 -5.95 0.08
C GLN A 236 7.33 -4.67 -0.69
N GLY A 237 6.18 -4.65 -1.38
CA GLY A 237 5.76 -3.47 -2.12
C GLY A 237 5.50 -2.27 -1.22
N GLY A 238 4.92 -2.49 -0.03
CA GLY A 238 4.63 -1.43 0.95
C GLY A 238 5.90 -0.81 1.54
N ILE A 239 6.90 -1.64 1.85
CA ILE A 239 8.19 -1.13 2.36
C ILE A 239 9.07 -0.50 1.27
N GLY A 240 8.63 -0.53 -0.01
CA GLY A 240 9.33 0.16 -1.09
C GLY A 240 10.56 -0.58 -1.58
N ASP A 241 10.37 -1.83 -2.02
CA ASP A 241 11.41 -2.65 -2.61
C ASP A 241 11.44 -2.59 -4.15
N LEU A 242 12.05 -3.59 -4.78
CA LEU A 242 12.21 -3.69 -6.23
C LEU A 242 10.91 -3.94 -7.02
N TYR A 243 9.79 -4.26 -6.36
CA TYR A 243 8.52 -4.51 -7.05
C TYR A 243 7.88 -3.25 -7.61
N ASN A 244 8.16 -2.10 -6.99
CA ASN A 244 7.74 -0.81 -7.53
C ASN A 244 8.79 0.26 -7.18
N PHE A 245 8.92 1.29 -8.01
CA PHE A 245 9.83 2.41 -7.79
C PHE A 245 9.10 3.68 -7.32
N MET A 246 7.83 3.56 -6.95
CA MET A 246 7.00 4.70 -6.51
C MET A 246 7.13 4.98 -5.02
N LEU A 247 7.48 3.96 -4.24
CA LEU A 247 7.62 4.08 -2.78
C LEU A 247 9.09 4.01 -2.38
N ASN A 248 9.52 4.95 -1.55
CA ASN A 248 10.88 4.93 -1.01
C ASN A 248 11.06 3.77 -0.02
N PRO A 249 12.21 3.09 0.00
CA PRO A 249 12.50 2.04 0.98
C PRO A 249 12.40 2.56 2.41
N SER A 250 11.54 1.93 3.22
CA SER A 250 11.35 2.29 4.63
C SER A 250 10.61 1.19 5.37
N LEU A 251 10.90 1.04 6.66
CA LEU A 251 10.09 0.25 7.59
C LEU A 251 9.11 1.10 8.40
N THR A 252 9.08 2.41 8.17
CA THR A 252 8.19 3.36 8.83
C THR A 252 7.21 3.92 7.79
N LEU A 253 5.99 3.40 7.80
CA LEU A 253 4.99 3.58 6.76
C LEU A 253 3.92 4.57 7.25
N GLY A 254 4.07 5.85 6.93
CA GLY A 254 3.14 6.89 7.35
C GLY A 254 1.70 6.64 6.86
N CYS A 255 0.74 6.90 7.73
CA CYS A 255 -0.70 6.69 7.47
C CYS A 255 -1.46 8.01 7.27
N GLY A 256 -0.77 9.14 7.21
CA GLY A 256 -1.35 10.45 7.01
C GLY A 256 -2.35 10.85 8.09
N SER A 257 -3.12 11.88 7.82
CA SER A 257 -4.16 12.35 8.74
C SER A 257 -5.26 11.32 9.01
N TRP A 258 -5.53 10.42 8.07
CA TRP A 258 -6.45 9.30 8.30
C TRP A 258 -5.99 8.42 9.46
N GLY A 259 -4.71 8.08 9.53
CA GLY A 259 -4.14 7.30 10.62
C GLY A 259 -3.69 8.15 11.83
N GLY A 260 -4.01 9.45 11.87
CA GLY A 260 -3.56 10.36 12.92
C GLY A 260 -2.04 10.59 12.91
N ASN A 261 -1.41 10.46 11.72
CA ASN A 261 0.03 10.61 11.56
C ASN A 261 0.41 11.95 10.94
N SER A 262 1.58 12.46 11.26
CA SER A 262 2.15 13.68 10.68
C SER A 262 2.73 13.49 9.27
N VAL A 263 2.80 12.25 8.78
CA VAL A 263 3.36 11.88 7.47
C VAL A 263 2.49 10.82 6.80
N SER A 264 2.31 10.94 5.48
CA SER A 264 1.51 10.01 4.65
C SER A 264 2.37 9.11 3.74
N GLU A 265 3.67 9.34 3.68
CA GLU A 265 4.60 8.60 2.84
C GLU A 265 5.53 7.70 3.67
N ASN A 266 6.30 6.88 2.96
CA ASN A 266 7.37 6.10 3.57
C ASN A 266 8.43 7.05 4.14
N VAL A 267 8.72 6.95 5.44
CA VAL A 267 9.65 7.86 6.12
C VAL A 267 11.08 7.56 5.69
N THR A 268 11.78 8.58 5.27
CA THR A 268 13.19 8.51 4.82
C THR A 268 14.03 9.55 5.55
N ILE A 269 15.32 9.58 5.27
CA ILE A 269 16.26 10.55 5.85
C ILE A 269 15.81 12.01 5.69
N LYS A 270 15.11 12.36 4.60
CA LYS A 270 14.59 13.71 4.36
C LYS A 270 13.68 14.23 5.48
N HIS A 271 12.97 13.34 6.17
CA HIS A 271 12.06 13.70 7.26
C HIS A 271 12.80 14.00 8.58
N LEU A 272 14.05 13.62 8.67
CA LEU A 272 14.92 13.85 9.84
C LEU A 272 15.89 15.03 9.64
N LEU A 273 15.85 15.67 8.46
CA LEU A 273 16.75 16.78 8.13
C LEU A 273 16.07 18.13 8.33
N ASN A 274 16.78 19.08 8.94
CA ASN A 274 16.42 20.48 8.90
C ASN A 274 16.93 21.11 7.60
N ILE A 275 16.01 21.45 6.69
CA ILE A 275 16.36 22.04 5.41
C ILE A 275 16.41 23.57 5.57
N LYS A 276 17.56 24.18 5.23
CA LYS A 276 17.70 25.64 5.14
C LYS A 276 17.52 26.10 3.72
N VAL A 277 16.77 27.17 3.57
CA VAL A 277 16.60 27.85 2.28
C VAL A 277 17.30 29.20 2.36
N VAL A 278 18.22 29.43 1.43
CA VAL A 278 18.83 30.75 1.21
C VAL A 278 18.07 31.40 0.06
N ALA A 279 17.33 32.45 0.38
CA ALA A 279 16.59 33.21 -0.61
C ALA A 279 17.28 34.56 -0.86
N GLU A 280 17.79 34.76 -2.05
CA GLU A 280 18.41 36.01 -2.45
C GLU A 280 17.44 36.87 -3.25
N ARG A 281 17.51 38.19 -3.05
CA ARG A 281 16.77 39.13 -3.89
C ARG A 281 17.29 39.05 -5.31
N ARG A 282 16.44 38.77 -6.27
CA ARG A 282 16.76 38.90 -7.70
C ARG A 282 16.67 40.36 -8.11
N ASN A 283 17.76 40.92 -8.54
CA ASN A 283 17.82 42.28 -9.10
C ASN A 283 17.41 42.33 -10.56
N ASN A 284 17.31 41.17 -11.22
CA ASN A 284 16.95 41.05 -12.62
C ASN A 284 15.84 40.00 -12.78
N MET A 285 14.73 40.38 -13.40
CA MET A 285 13.55 39.51 -13.62
C MET A 285 13.65 38.73 -14.94
N LEU A 286 14.82 38.27 -15.31
CA LEU A 286 14.97 37.34 -16.43
C LEU A 286 14.46 35.93 -16.00
N TRP A 287 13.26 35.61 -16.43
CA TRP A 287 12.67 34.31 -16.20
C TRP A 287 12.89 33.41 -17.41
N LEU A 288 13.55 32.28 -17.22
CA LEU A 288 13.51 31.16 -18.14
C LEU A 288 12.71 30.04 -17.47
N ARG A 289 11.49 29.82 -17.95
CA ARG A 289 10.69 28.67 -17.56
C ARG A 289 10.76 27.67 -18.70
N LEU A 290 11.38 26.53 -18.45
CA LEU A 290 11.33 25.40 -19.37
C LEU A 290 10.03 24.64 -19.16
N PRO A 291 9.39 24.15 -20.25
CA PRO A 291 8.26 23.25 -20.14
C PRO A 291 8.68 21.91 -19.47
N GLU A 292 7.73 21.23 -18.84
CA GLU A 292 7.98 19.94 -18.21
C GLU A 292 8.53 18.90 -19.20
N LYS A 293 8.15 19.04 -20.48
CA LYS A 293 8.52 18.09 -21.52
C LYS A 293 9.08 18.85 -22.72
N VAL A 294 10.27 18.47 -23.16
CA VAL A 294 10.94 19.03 -24.32
C VAL A 294 11.29 17.90 -25.28
N TYR A 295 10.76 17.95 -26.49
CA TYR A 295 11.05 17.00 -27.56
C TYR A 295 12.22 17.50 -28.37
N PHE A 296 13.29 16.73 -28.45
CA PHE A 296 14.54 17.17 -29.10
C PHE A 296 15.15 16.07 -29.96
N LYS A 297 14.68 15.92 -31.18
CA LYS A 297 15.34 15.20 -32.29
C LYS A 297 14.54 15.36 -33.60
N PRO A 298 15.12 15.05 -34.76
CA PRO A 298 14.35 14.97 -36.00
C PRO A 298 13.19 13.97 -35.87
N GLY A 299 11.99 14.37 -36.32
CA GLY A 299 10.78 13.55 -36.28
C GLY A 299 9.95 13.64 -34.96
N CYS A 300 10.44 14.32 -33.93
CA CYS A 300 9.73 14.42 -32.64
C CYS A 300 8.40 15.22 -32.73
N LEU A 301 8.16 15.96 -33.78
CA LEU A 301 6.91 16.72 -34.00
C LEU A 301 5.69 15.78 -34.03
N HIS A 302 5.83 14.64 -34.69
CA HIS A 302 4.75 13.64 -34.76
C HIS A 302 4.39 13.12 -33.35
N GLU A 303 5.38 12.72 -32.58
CA GLU A 303 5.20 12.22 -31.23
C GLU A 303 4.56 13.27 -30.32
N ALA A 304 5.10 14.48 -30.33
CA ALA A 304 4.59 15.60 -29.53
C ALA A 304 3.12 15.93 -29.81
N LEU A 305 2.70 15.87 -31.07
CA LEU A 305 1.31 16.14 -31.46
C LEU A 305 0.40 14.95 -31.16
N THR A 306 0.92 13.72 -31.26
CA THR A 306 0.17 12.51 -30.89
C THR A 306 -0.18 12.52 -29.40
N GLU A 307 0.73 12.91 -28.55
CA GLU A 307 0.47 13.01 -27.12
C GLU A 307 -0.62 14.04 -26.74
N LEU A 308 -0.85 15.06 -27.57
CA LEU A 308 -1.98 15.99 -27.33
C LEU A 308 -3.33 15.27 -27.28
N GLY A 309 -3.50 14.27 -28.14
CA GLY A 309 -4.72 13.44 -28.16
C GLY A 309 -4.69 12.32 -27.11
N THR A 310 -3.58 11.58 -27.01
CA THR A 310 -3.49 10.35 -26.21
C THR A 310 -3.27 10.62 -24.72
N GLU A 311 -2.33 11.48 -24.35
CA GLU A 311 -2.03 11.80 -22.95
C GLU A 311 -2.84 12.97 -22.41
N TYR A 312 -2.91 14.05 -23.20
CA TYR A 312 -3.54 15.30 -22.75
C TYR A 312 -5.03 15.40 -23.10
N HIS A 313 -5.56 14.45 -23.86
CA HIS A 313 -6.97 14.38 -24.28
C HIS A 313 -7.52 15.68 -24.89
N ARG A 314 -6.65 16.41 -25.66
CA ARG A 314 -7.04 17.66 -26.29
C ARG A 314 -7.82 17.38 -27.59
N LYS A 315 -8.93 18.08 -27.75
CA LYS A 315 -9.80 17.96 -28.95
C LYS A 315 -9.70 19.15 -29.89
N ARG A 316 -9.10 20.25 -29.44
CA ARG A 316 -8.93 21.49 -30.19
C ARG A 316 -7.58 22.11 -29.89
N VAL A 317 -6.90 22.57 -30.93
CA VAL A 317 -5.57 23.19 -30.88
C VAL A 317 -5.58 24.49 -31.64
N PHE A 318 -5.03 25.55 -31.06
CA PHE A 318 -4.85 26.80 -31.71
C PHE A 318 -3.38 26.99 -32.11
N ILE A 319 -3.10 27.12 -33.41
CA ILE A 319 -1.74 27.25 -33.94
C ILE A 319 -1.40 28.71 -34.13
N VAL A 320 -0.40 29.20 -33.42
CA VAL A 320 0.17 30.54 -33.62
C VAL A 320 1.47 30.41 -34.40
N THR A 321 1.56 31.13 -35.51
CA THR A 321 2.72 31.08 -36.41
C THR A 321 2.94 32.44 -37.09
N ASP A 322 4.11 32.63 -37.68
CA ASP A 322 4.41 33.78 -38.54
C ASP A 322 4.08 33.53 -40.02
N SER A 323 4.09 34.60 -40.82
CA SER A 323 3.75 34.51 -42.23
C SER A 323 4.72 33.64 -43.05
N PHE A 324 6.00 33.60 -42.69
CA PHE A 324 7.00 32.79 -43.37
C PHE A 324 6.76 31.30 -43.19
N LEU A 325 6.59 30.86 -41.95
CA LEU A 325 6.33 29.44 -41.63
C LEU A 325 4.97 28.96 -42.19
N TYR A 326 3.97 29.83 -42.22
CA TYR A 326 2.69 29.55 -42.85
C TYR A 326 2.83 29.36 -44.38
N GLN A 327 3.46 30.30 -45.07
CA GLN A 327 3.66 30.26 -46.53
C GLN A 327 4.59 29.13 -46.96
N SER A 328 5.60 28.79 -46.13
CA SER A 328 6.51 27.66 -46.38
C SER A 328 5.84 26.29 -46.24
N GLY A 329 4.58 26.25 -45.78
CA GLY A 329 3.83 25.02 -45.60
C GLY A 329 4.20 24.23 -44.32
N PHE A 330 4.95 24.82 -43.39
CA PHE A 330 5.34 24.16 -42.16
C PHE A 330 4.11 23.80 -41.30
N THR A 331 3.12 24.71 -41.26
CA THR A 331 1.85 24.48 -40.55
C THR A 331 1.05 23.33 -41.11
N LYS A 332 1.14 23.04 -42.43
CA LYS A 332 0.46 21.88 -43.04
C LYS A 332 0.91 20.54 -42.49
N ARG A 333 2.16 20.44 -41.99
CA ARG A 333 2.64 19.25 -41.35
C ARG A 333 1.98 19.04 -39.99
N ILE A 334 1.73 20.13 -39.26
CA ILE A 334 1.07 20.12 -37.98
C ILE A 334 -0.41 19.74 -38.15
N THR A 335 -1.14 20.48 -39.01
CA THR A 335 -2.56 20.22 -39.24
C THR A 335 -2.82 18.81 -39.73
N LYS A 336 -1.97 18.28 -40.63
CA LYS A 336 -2.10 16.91 -41.11
C LYS A 336 -2.07 15.88 -39.97
N ILE A 337 -1.14 16.01 -39.01
CA ILE A 337 -1.02 15.09 -37.88
C ILE A 337 -2.20 15.25 -36.92
N LEU A 338 -2.67 16.47 -36.70
CA LEU A 338 -3.84 16.74 -35.85
C LEU A 338 -5.12 16.19 -36.47
N ASP A 339 -5.31 16.36 -37.80
CA ASP A 339 -6.44 15.84 -38.58
C ASP A 339 -6.51 14.29 -38.49
N GLU A 340 -5.35 13.61 -38.64
CA GLU A 340 -5.23 12.15 -38.52
C GLU A 340 -5.69 11.64 -37.13
N GLN A 341 -5.69 12.49 -36.12
CA GLN A 341 -6.11 12.18 -34.75
C GLN A 341 -7.48 12.74 -34.39
N GLY A 342 -8.16 13.40 -35.31
CA GLY A 342 -9.47 14.01 -35.07
C GLY A 342 -9.40 15.21 -34.11
N ILE A 343 -8.28 15.94 -34.08
CA ILE A 343 -8.09 17.15 -33.28
C ILE A 343 -8.29 18.36 -34.18
N GLU A 344 -9.27 19.22 -33.84
CA GLU A 344 -9.56 20.48 -34.50
C GLU A 344 -8.49 21.54 -34.24
#